data_b674a562b441f615d7a37e869f6013e7
#
_entry.id   b674a562b441f615d7a37e869f6013e7
#
_cell.length_a   1.000
_cell.length_b   1.000
_cell.length_c   1.000
_cell.angle_alpha   90.00
_cell.angle_beta   90.00
_cell.angle_gamma   90.00
#
_symmetry.space_group_name_H-M   'P 1'
#
loop_
_entity.id
_entity.type
_entity.pdbx_description
1 polymer ?
#
loop_
_entity_poly.entity_id
_entity_poly.type
_entity_poly.pdbx_seq_one_letter_code
_entity_poly.pdbx_strand_id
1 'polypeptide(L)'
;MAEIKITKSAEKYLDDLLDNQSEDTIGIKIFVTEPGSPRAETCIAYAKQEDDLSGYNVKPGFKFSLYLEEISLKFIEDAKVDYSPDKFGGNLTIKAPNAKLPQVASDGSIEEKINYVLYSEINAGLAAHGGEVVLVEVVDKKTAVLQFGGGCKGCGMVALTLKDGVEWTLLEKIPELNKILDVTDHSYRENAYYK
;
A
#
# COMPACT_ATOMS: atom_id res chain seq x y z
N MET A 1 8.08 14.56 -4.19
CA MET A 1 8.78 13.26 -4.08
C MET A 1 8.70 12.86 -2.62
N ALA A 2 8.24 11.66 -2.32
CA ALA A 2 8.18 11.14 -0.94
C ALA A 2 9.57 11.24 -0.29
N GLU A 3 9.67 11.92 0.83
CA GLU A 3 10.92 12.14 1.53
C GLU A 3 11.03 11.19 2.72
N ILE A 4 11.66 10.02 2.48
CA ILE A 4 12.08 9.15 3.58
C ILE A 4 13.40 9.68 4.14
N LYS A 5 13.49 9.79 5.47
CA LYS A 5 14.70 10.24 6.19
C LYS A 5 15.41 9.04 6.79
N ILE A 6 16.66 8.82 6.39
CA ILE A 6 17.54 7.81 7.01
C ILE A 6 18.57 8.55 7.84
N THR A 7 18.65 8.25 9.14
CA THR A 7 19.67 8.86 10.00
C THR A 7 21.06 8.37 9.64
N LYS A 8 22.10 9.16 9.96
CA LYS A 8 23.49 8.77 9.70
C LYS A 8 23.89 7.48 10.42
N SER A 9 23.30 7.22 11.60
CA SER A 9 23.50 5.96 12.33
C SER A 9 22.87 4.78 11.59
N ALA A 10 21.65 4.95 11.07
CA ALA A 10 20.98 3.92 10.29
C ALA A 10 21.65 3.70 8.92
N GLU A 11 22.08 4.76 8.24
CA GLU A 11 22.82 4.66 6.98
C GLU A 11 24.11 3.84 7.15
N LYS A 12 24.91 4.18 8.18
CA LYS A 12 26.13 3.44 8.48
C LYS A 12 25.84 1.97 8.80
N TYR A 13 24.84 1.71 9.63
CA TYR A 13 24.47 0.35 10.00
C TYR A 13 24.01 -0.48 8.79
N LEU A 14 23.23 0.10 7.88
CA LEU A 14 22.79 -0.57 6.65
C LEU A 14 23.94 -0.81 5.68
N ASP A 15 24.90 0.13 5.59
CA ASP A 15 26.15 -0.01 4.81
C ASP A 15 26.97 -1.19 5.36
N ASP A 16 27.24 -1.20 6.68
CA ASP A 16 27.96 -2.27 7.37
C ASP A 16 27.25 -3.65 7.23
N LEU A 17 25.92 -3.67 7.20
CA LEU A 17 25.14 -4.90 6.95
C LEU A 17 25.33 -5.42 5.53
N LEU A 18 25.34 -4.53 4.53
CA LEU A 18 25.50 -4.89 3.12
C LEU A 18 26.91 -5.44 2.84
N ASP A 19 27.94 -4.87 3.48
CA ASP A 19 29.34 -5.34 3.36
C ASP A 19 29.52 -6.82 3.80
N ASN A 20 28.60 -7.32 4.62
CA ASN A 20 28.61 -8.70 5.12
C ASN A 20 27.64 -9.64 4.34
N GLN A 21 27.01 -9.15 3.28
CA GLN A 21 26.11 -9.97 2.46
C GLN A 21 26.84 -10.60 1.29
N SER A 22 26.16 -11.54 0.61
CA SER A 22 26.63 -12.18 -0.61
C SER A 22 26.60 -11.20 -1.80
N GLU A 23 27.42 -11.50 -2.83
CA GLU A 23 27.58 -10.67 -4.03
C GLU A 23 26.29 -10.50 -4.84
N ASP A 24 25.26 -11.35 -4.60
CA ASP A 24 23.94 -11.24 -5.21
C ASP A 24 23.06 -10.15 -4.57
N THR A 25 23.48 -9.59 -3.42
CA THR A 25 22.76 -8.50 -2.76
C THR A 25 23.19 -7.16 -3.34
N ILE A 26 22.21 -6.47 -3.96
CA ILE A 26 22.45 -5.22 -4.72
C ILE A 26 22.01 -3.95 -3.99
N GLY A 27 21.42 -4.09 -2.80
CA GLY A 27 20.99 -2.95 -2.00
C GLY A 27 19.94 -3.26 -0.97
N ILE A 28 19.22 -2.22 -0.55
CA ILE A 28 18.13 -2.28 0.42
C ILE A 28 16.82 -1.89 -0.26
N LYS A 29 15.75 -2.65 -0.02
CA LYS A 29 14.39 -2.29 -0.44
C LYS A 29 13.51 -1.93 0.75
N ILE A 30 12.70 -0.87 0.61
CA ILE A 30 11.71 -0.45 1.59
C ILE A 30 10.34 -0.47 0.92
N PHE A 31 9.39 -1.12 1.58
CA PHE A 31 8.01 -1.26 1.12
C PHE A 31 7.05 -1.33 2.31
N VAL A 32 5.75 -1.21 2.05
CA VAL A 32 4.70 -1.33 3.05
C VAL A 32 3.82 -2.52 2.69
N THR A 33 3.66 -3.44 3.61
CA THR A 33 2.66 -4.50 3.47
C THR A 33 1.28 -3.98 3.84
N GLU A 34 0.25 -4.37 3.11
CA GLU A 34 -1.14 -3.90 3.30
C GLU A 34 -1.23 -2.36 3.49
N PRO A 35 -0.64 -1.56 2.56
CA PRO A 35 -0.50 -0.12 2.74
C PRO A 35 -1.85 0.55 2.92
N GLY A 36 -1.94 1.45 3.90
CA GLY A 36 -3.19 2.15 4.24
C GLY A 36 -4.18 1.33 5.07
N SER A 37 -3.86 0.09 5.43
CA SER A 37 -4.69 -0.71 6.34
C SER A 37 -4.30 -0.49 7.81
N PRO A 38 -5.15 -0.87 8.78
CA PRO A 38 -4.76 -0.90 10.19
C PRO A 38 -3.60 -1.85 10.50
N ARG A 39 -3.37 -2.85 9.62
CA ARG A 39 -2.31 -3.86 9.73
C ARG A 39 -1.07 -3.52 8.91
N ALA A 40 -1.03 -2.35 8.28
CA ALA A 40 0.11 -1.92 7.49
C ALA A 40 1.41 -1.99 8.29
N GLU A 41 2.42 -2.60 7.71
CA GLU A 41 3.76 -2.68 8.28
C GLU A 41 4.78 -2.19 7.26
N THR A 42 5.68 -1.33 7.72
CA THR A 42 6.79 -0.85 6.89
C THR A 42 7.96 -1.81 7.05
N CYS A 43 8.40 -2.37 5.93
CA CYS A 43 9.42 -3.41 5.87
C CYS A 43 10.72 -2.88 5.26
N ILE A 44 11.85 -3.36 5.78
CA ILE A 44 13.17 -3.26 5.16
C ILE A 44 13.63 -4.68 4.82
N ALA A 45 14.13 -4.86 3.60
CA ALA A 45 14.72 -6.13 3.15
C ALA A 45 15.91 -5.88 2.24
N TYR A 46 16.75 -6.89 2.06
CA TYR A 46 17.79 -6.86 1.03
C TYR A 46 17.15 -6.92 -0.37
N ALA A 47 17.68 -6.12 -1.28
CA ALA A 47 17.38 -6.23 -2.70
C ALA A 47 18.42 -7.16 -3.33
N LYS A 48 17.97 -8.18 -4.05
CA LYS A 48 18.82 -9.15 -4.72
C LYS A 48 18.75 -8.99 -6.24
N GLN A 49 19.78 -9.52 -6.94
CA GLN A 49 19.83 -9.50 -8.40
C GLN A 49 18.67 -10.24 -9.06
N GLU A 50 18.12 -11.28 -8.40
CA GLU A 50 16.98 -12.08 -8.86
C GLU A 50 15.61 -11.45 -8.60
N ASP A 51 15.55 -10.38 -7.79
CA ASP A 51 14.29 -9.69 -7.46
C ASP A 51 13.73 -8.94 -8.68
N ASP A 52 12.43 -9.02 -8.90
CA ASP A 52 11.74 -8.11 -9.82
C ASP A 52 11.59 -6.73 -9.17
N LEU A 53 12.45 -5.81 -9.59
CA LEU A 53 12.49 -4.43 -9.11
C LEU A 53 11.80 -3.44 -10.06
N SER A 54 11.01 -3.92 -11.03
CA SER A 54 10.32 -3.06 -12.02
C SER A 54 9.35 -2.06 -11.37
N GLY A 55 8.77 -2.40 -10.21
CA GLY A 55 7.90 -1.53 -9.41
C GLY A 55 8.64 -0.72 -8.34
N TYR A 56 9.95 -0.56 -8.42
CA TYR A 56 10.75 0.17 -7.43
C TYR A 56 11.46 1.37 -8.03
N ASN A 57 11.48 2.46 -7.30
CA ASN A 57 12.26 3.66 -7.60
C ASN A 57 13.57 3.65 -6.81
N VAL A 58 14.70 3.91 -7.48
CA VAL A 58 16.00 4.04 -6.82
C VAL A 58 16.15 5.45 -6.26
N LYS A 59 16.33 5.59 -4.95
CA LYS A 59 16.60 6.86 -4.29
C LYS A 59 18.11 7.12 -4.26
N PRO A 60 18.60 8.21 -4.87
CA PRO A 60 20.01 8.59 -4.83
C PRO A 60 20.39 9.20 -3.47
N GLY A 61 21.69 9.31 -3.20
CA GLY A 61 22.23 10.04 -2.05
C GLY A 61 22.74 9.17 -0.90
N PHE A 62 22.68 7.85 -1.04
CA PHE A 62 23.26 6.90 -0.11
C PHE A 62 24.48 6.19 -0.73
N LYS A 63 25.33 5.57 0.10
CA LYS A 63 26.44 4.78 -0.38
C LYS A 63 26.01 3.47 -1.05
N PHE A 64 24.81 3.02 -0.75
CA PHE A 64 24.17 1.83 -1.30
C PHE A 64 22.94 2.20 -2.12
N SER A 65 22.47 1.29 -2.95
CA SER A 65 21.22 1.45 -3.70
C SER A 65 20.03 1.26 -2.77
N LEU A 66 19.20 2.30 -2.66
CA LEU A 66 17.96 2.26 -1.89
C LEU A 66 16.77 2.20 -2.85
N TYR A 67 16.05 1.09 -2.83
CA TYR A 67 14.88 0.81 -3.65
C TYR A 67 13.61 1.09 -2.85
N LEU A 68 12.77 1.98 -3.34
CA LEU A 68 11.48 2.33 -2.74
C LEU A 68 10.36 1.81 -3.63
N GLU A 69 9.50 0.96 -3.10
CA GLU A 69 8.36 0.43 -3.85
C GLU A 69 7.39 1.55 -4.23
N GLU A 70 7.01 1.62 -5.51
CA GLU A 70 6.25 2.74 -6.08
C GLU A 70 4.87 2.89 -5.42
N ILE A 71 4.15 1.78 -5.23
CA ILE A 71 2.84 1.79 -4.58
C ILE A 71 2.90 2.20 -3.10
N SER A 72 4.06 2.01 -2.46
CA SER A 72 4.31 2.37 -1.05
C SER A 72 4.72 3.83 -0.86
N LEU A 73 5.08 4.57 -1.92
CA LEU A 73 5.69 5.91 -1.80
C LEU A 73 4.87 6.89 -0.96
N LYS A 74 3.55 6.97 -1.17
CA LYS A 74 2.66 7.85 -0.40
C LYS A 74 2.54 7.45 1.07
N PHE A 75 2.77 6.19 1.39
CA PHE A 75 2.66 5.64 2.74
C PHE A 75 3.98 5.73 3.53
N ILE A 76 5.10 5.86 2.84
CA ILE A 76 6.43 6.08 3.43
C ILE A 76 6.86 7.56 3.40
N GLU A 77 5.98 8.46 2.95
CA GLU A 77 6.20 9.90 3.08
C GLU A 77 6.37 10.27 4.55
N ASP A 78 7.39 11.10 4.85
CA ASP A 78 7.81 11.44 6.22
C ASP A 78 8.29 10.26 7.08
N ALA A 79 8.51 9.09 6.50
CA ALA A 79 9.07 7.99 7.24
C ALA A 79 10.50 8.29 7.69
N LYS A 80 10.82 7.84 8.91
CA LYS A 80 12.16 7.94 9.49
C LYS A 80 12.71 6.55 9.81
N VAL A 81 13.87 6.24 9.22
CA VAL A 81 14.67 5.07 9.59
C VAL A 81 15.76 5.53 10.56
N ASP A 82 15.84 4.88 11.71
CA ASP A 82 16.78 5.21 12.77
C ASP A 82 17.43 3.96 13.35
N TYR A 83 18.67 4.06 13.76
CA TYR A 83 19.40 2.97 14.41
C TYR A 83 19.96 3.43 15.75
N SER A 84 19.64 2.69 16.79
CA SER A 84 20.13 2.92 18.14
C SER A 84 21.00 1.72 18.56
N PRO A 85 22.33 1.88 18.68
CA PRO A 85 23.22 0.81 19.13
C PRO A 85 22.94 0.48 20.60
N ASP A 86 23.03 -0.81 20.95
CA ASP A 86 22.96 -1.29 22.32
C ASP A 86 24.02 -2.39 22.58
N LYS A 87 23.99 -3.00 23.77
CA LYS A 87 24.94 -4.04 24.15
C LYS A 87 24.76 -5.37 23.39
N PHE A 88 23.67 -5.55 22.70
CA PHE A 88 23.28 -6.78 21.99
C PHE A 88 23.25 -6.61 20.45
N GLY A 89 23.79 -5.49 19.93
CA GLY A 89 23.85 -5.22 18.50
C GLY A 89 23.03 -4.01 18.04
N GLY A 90 22.05 -3.58 18.84
CA GLY A 90 21.23 -2.41 18.57
C GLY A 90 19.88 -2.71 17.88
N ASN A 91 19.10 -1.66 17.68
CA ASN A 91 17.76 -1.74 17.16
C ASN A 91 17.57 -0.78 15.97
N LEU A 92 17.27 -1.35 14.79
CA LEU A 92 16.85 -0.58 13.60
C LEU A 92 15.34 -0.39 13.68
N THR A 93 14.88 0.85 13.63
CA THR A 93 13.45 1.20 13.70
C THR A 93 13.03 2.00 12.49
N ILE A 94 11.82 1.73 11.99
CA ILE A 94 11.16 2.55 11.00
C ILE A 94 9.90 3.14 11.63
N LYS A 95 9.79 4.46 11.56
CA LYS A 95 8.56 5.18 11.89
C LYS A 95 8.00 5.77 10.61
N ALA A 96 6.92 5.22 10.12
CA ALA A 96 6.19 5.68 8.93
C ALA A 96 4.77 6.12 9.37
N PRO A 97 4.58 7.41 9.66
CA PRO A 97 3.32 7.92 10.20
C PRO A 97 2.15 7.72 9.24
N ASN A 98 2.43 7.70 7.95
CA ASN A 98 1.42 7.57 6.89
C ASN A 98 1.20 6.12 6.43
N ALA A 99 1.91 5.13 7.00
CA ALA A 99 1.80 3.73 6.58
C ALA A 99 0.40 3.15 6.83
N LYS A 100 -0.22 3.57 7.94
CA LYS A 100 -1.59 3.20 8.29
C LYS A 100 -2.51 4.36 7.92
N LEU A 101 -3.67 4.07 7.35
CA LEU A 101 -4.72 5.08 7.30
C LEU A 101 -5.01 5.53 8.73
N PRO A 102 -5.04 6.85 9.01
CA PRO A 102 -5.52 7.32 10.30
C PRO A 102 -6.92 6.75 10.51
N GLN A 103 -7.23 6.32 11.74
CA GLN A 103 -8.62 6.01 12.08
C GLN A 103 -9.44 7.25 11.77
N VAL A 104 -10.37 7.11 10.83
CA VAL A 104 -11.21 8.24 10.43
C VAL A 104 -12.04 8.63 11.64
N ALA A 105 -11.86 9.86 12.11
CA ALA A 105 -12.68 10.42 13.17
C ALA A 105 -14.16 10.39 12.72
N SER A 106 -15.09 10.32 13.67
CA SER A 106 -16.53 10.29 13.36
C SER A 106 -16.99 11.48 12.50
N ASP A 107 -16.25 12.59 12.54
CA ASP A 107 -16.44 13.82 11.77
C ASP A 107 -15.57 13.90 10.48
N GLY A 108 -14.83 12.85 10.13
CA GLY A 108 -14.06 12.78 8.91
C GLY A 108 -14.92 12.87 7.64
N SER A 109 -14.30 13.29 6.54
CA SER A 109 -15.01 13.41 5.26
C SER A 109 -15.54 12.05 4.80
N ILE A 110 -16.58 12.07 3.96
CA ILE A 110 -17.17 10.84 3.43
C ILE A 110 -16.17 10.06 2.57
N GLU A 111 -15.28 10.77 1.85
CA GLU A 111 -14.20 10.21 1.07
C GLU A 111 -13.17 9.48 1.94
N GLU A 112 -12.82 10.06 3.10
CA GLU A 112 -11.92 9.43 4.08
C GLU A 112 -12.54 8.15 4.64
N LYS A 113 -13.83 8.19 5.01
CA LYS A 113 -14.57 7.01 5.50
C LYS A 113 -14.62 5.89 4.45
N ILE A 114 -14.92 6.25 3.19
CA ILE A 114 -14.95 5.27 2.09
C ILE A 114 -13.57 4.65 1.90
N ASN A 115 -12.52 5.46 1.77
CA ASN A 115 -11.16 4.97 1.57
C ASN A 115 -10.71 4.08 2.73
N TYR A 116 -11.05 4.45 3.97
CA TYR A 116 -10.75 3.61 5.13
C TYR A 116 -11.39 2.22 5.01
N VAL A 117 -12.68 2.13 4.69
CA VAL A 117 -13.38 0.84 4.54
C VAL A 117 -12.83 0.05 3.34
N LEU A 118 -12.57 0.72 2.21
CA LEU A 118 -12.00 0.07 1.03
C LEU A 118 -10.64 -0.57 1.36
N TYR A 119 -9.74 0.15 2.01
CA TYR A 119 -8.39 -0.35 2.30
C TYR A 119 -8.35 -1.32 3.48
N SER A 120 -9.13 -1.07 4.55
CA SER A 120 -9.06 -1.88 5.77
C SER A 120 -9.76 -3.22 5.67
N GLU A 121 -10.78 -3.33 4.80
CA GLU A 121 -11.65 -4.51 4.78
C GLU A 121 -11.78 -5.10 3.37
N ILE A 122 -12.14 -4.26 2.39
CA ILE A 122 -12.51 -4.73 1.06
C ILE A 122 -11.26 -5.17 0.28
N ASN A 123 -10.28 -4.29 0.13
CA ASN A 123 -9.08 -4.58 -0.67
C ASN A 123 -8.21 -5.67 -0.03
N ALA A 124 -8.23 -5.82 1.29
CA ALA A 124 -7.56 -6.94 1.96
C ALA A 124 -8.10 -8.31 1.48
N GLY A 125 -9.41 -8.41 1.23
CA GLY A 125 -10.02 -9.61 0.65
C GLY A 125 -9.74 -9.79 -0.83
N LEU A 126 -9.70 -8.69 -1.60
CA LEU A 126 -9.48 -8.70 -3.04
C LEU A 126 -8.03 -9.01 -3.43
N ALA A 127 -7.07 -8.65 -2.59
CA ALA A 127 -5.64 -8.85 -2.84
C ALA A 127 -5.29 -10.33 -3.08
N ALA A 128 -5.99 -11.27 -2.42
CA ALA A 128 -5.81 -12.72 -2.63
C ALA A 128 -6.11 -13.16 -4.08
N HIS A 129 -6.86 -12.35 -4.82
CA HIS A 129 -7.22 -12.56 -6.23
C HIS A 129 -6.51 -11.58 -7.18
N GLY A 130 -5.51 -10.85 -6.68
CA GLY A 130 -4.82 -9.82 -7.44
C GLY A 130 -5.72 -8.66 -7.84
N GLY A 131 -6.85 -8.46 -7.12
CA GLY A 131 -7.83 -7.43 -7.40
C GLY A 131 -7.74 -6.27 -6.41
N GLU A 132 -8.32 -5.15 -6.81
CA GLU A 132 -8.49 -3.97 -5.97
C GLU A 132 -9.75 -3.19 -6.36
N VAL A 133 -10.20 -2.30 -5.48
CA VAL A 133 -11.22 -1.30 -5.78
C VAL A 133 -10.79 0.05 -5.21
N VAL A 134 -10.97 1.09 -5.99
CA VAL A 134 -10.60 2.47 -5.61
C VAL A 134 -11.80 3.39 -5.71
N LEU A 135 -11.84 4.42 -4.86
CA LEU A 135 -12.78 5.51 -4.96
C LEU A 135 -12.31 6.46 -6.07
N VAL A 136 -13.18 6.73 -7.03
CA VAL A 136 -12.94 7.72 -8.09
C VAL A 136 -13.39 9.10 -7.63
N GLU A 137 -14.64 9.21 -7.17
CA GLU A 137 -15.22 10.46 -6.66
C GLU A 137 -16.44 10.17 -5.78
N VAL A 138 -16.89 11.19 -5.06
CA VAL A 138 -18.19 11.20 -4.35
C VAL A 138 -19.09 12.27 -4.94
N VAL A 139 -20.24 11.85 -5.46
CA VAL A 139 -21.25 12.74 -6.06
C VAL A 139 -22.32 13.05 -5.02
N ASP A 140 -22.72 14.35 -4.92
CA ASP A 140 -23.76 14.85 -4.01
C ASP A 140 -23.59 14.43 -2.54
N LYS A 141 -22.36 14.10 -2.11
CA LYS A 141 -22.03 13.60 -0.77
C LYS A 141 -22.81 12.34 -0.35
N LYS A 142 -23.33 11.58 -1.31
CA LYS A 142 -24.21 10.42 -1.07
C LYS A 142 -23.97 9.26 -2.01
N THR A 143 -23.28 9.48 -3.12
CA THR A 143 -23.02 8.45 -4.13
C THR A 143 -21.51 8.27 -4.28
N ALA A 144 -20.99 7.09 -3.95
CA ALA A 144 -19.60 6.76 -4.22
C ALA A 144 -19.47 6.16 -5.61
N VAL A 145 -18.53 6.69 -6.39
CA VAL A 145 -18.15 6.18 -7.71
C VAL A 145 -16.88 5.38 -7.55
N LEU A 146 -16.95 4.09 -7.83
CA LEU A 146 -15.86 3.14 -7.64
C LEU A 146 -15.35 2.61 -8.98
N GLN A 147 -14.09 2.22 -9.00
CA GLN A 147 -13.45 1.53 -10.11
C GLN A 147 -12.71 0.28 -9.61
N PHE A 148 -13.00 -0.86 -10.21
CA PHE A 148 -12.30 -2.12 -9.95
C PHE A 148 -11.05 -2.24 -10.84
N GLY A 149 -9.95 -2.72 -10.23
CA GLY A 149 -8.66 -2.92 -10.88
C GLY A 149 -8.14 -4.36 -10.76
N GLY A 150 -6.97 -4.61 -11.36
CA GLY A 150 -6.29 -5.89 -11.28
C GLY A 150 -7.16 -7.07 -11.73
N GLY A 151 -7.12 -8.15 -10.96
CA GLY A 151 -7.89 -9.38 -11.20
C GLY A 151 -9.41 -9.23 -11.16
N CYS A 152 -9.92 -8.12 -10.62
CA CYS A 152 -11.35 -7.82 -10.60
C CYS A 152 -11.86 -7.23 -11.93
N LYS A 153 -10.98 -6.62 -12.72
CA LYS A 153 -11.37 -6.03 -14.01
C LYS A 153 -11.73 -7.15 -15.01
N GLY A 154 -12.98 -7.15 -15.47
CA GLY A 154 -13.49 -8.17 -16.42
C GLY A 154 -13.74 -9.55 -15.82
N CYS A 155 -13.58 -9.74 -14.52
CA CYS A 155 -13.89 -10.99 -13.83
C CYS A 155 -15.41 -11.24 -13.85
N GLY A 156 -15.82 -12.43 -14.30
CA GLY A 156 -17.25 -12.79 -14.39
C GLY A 156 -17.98 -12.85 -13.04
N MET A 157 -17.24 -13.04 -11.93
CA MET A 157 -17.81 -13.05 -10.57
C MET A 157 -17.99 -11.64 -9.98
N VAL A 158 -17.29 -10.63 -10.50
CA VAL A 158 -17.42 -9.24 -10.03
C VAL A 158 -18.80 -8.66 -10.31
N ALA A 159 -19.45 -9.14 -11.38
CA ALA A 159 -20.71 -8.57 -11.83
C ALA A 159 -21.91 -8.78 -10.86
N LEU A 160 -21.86 -9.75 -9.96
CA LEU A 160 -22.99 -10.06 -9.07
C LEU A 160 -22.57 -10.18 -7.58
N THR A 161 -21.61 -11.01 -7.24
CA THR A 161 -21.36 -11.35 -5.83
C THR A 161 -20.39 -10.36 -5.15
N LEU A 162 -19.37 -9.91 -5.86
CA LEU A 162 -18.36 -9.01 -5.28
C LEU A 162 -18.86 -7.57 -5.24
N LYS A 163 -19.54 -7.13 -6.30
CA LYS A 163 -20.14 -5.80 -6.38
C LYS A 163 -21.19 -5.64 -5.27
N ASP A 164 -22.08 -6.62 -5.11
CA ASP A 164 -23.11 -6.61 -4.07
C ASP A 164 -22.45 -6.62 -2.67
N GLY A 165 -21.37 -7.38 -2.47
CA GLY A 165 -20.63 -7.41 -1.22
C GLY A 165 -19.93 -6.09 -0.88
N VAL A 166 -19.29 -5.45 -1.87
CA VAL A 166 -18.65 -4.12 -1.71
C VAL A 166 -19.71 -3.05 -1.43
N GLU A 167 -20.79 -3.04 -2.21
CA GLU A 167 -21.90 -2.10 -2.03
C GLU A 167 -22.53 -2.25 -0.65
N TRP A 168 -22.87 -3.48 -0.24
CA TRP A 168 -23.45 -3.76 1.06
C TRP A 168 -22.54 -3.31 2.21
N THR A 169 -21.23 -3.63 2.15
CA THR A 169 -20.27 -3.26 3.19
C THR A 169 -20.15 -1.74 3.34
N LEU A 170 -20.09 -1.01 2.22
CA LEU A 170 -19.98 0.44 2.24
C LEU A 170 -21.26 1.12 2.76
N LEU A 171 -22.43 0.66 2.31
CA LEU A 171 -23.71 1.23 2.76
C LEU A 171 -24.02 0.92 4.23
N GLU A 172 -23.59 -0.25 4.74
CA GLU A 172 -23.74 -0.60 6.15
C GLU A 172 -22.85 0.26 7.06
N LYS A 173 -21.58 0.47 6.64
CA LYS A 173 -20.59 1.16 7.47
C LYS A 173 -20.60 2.67 7.36
N ILE A 174 -21.16 3.20 6.29
CA ILE A 174 -21.21 4.63 5.99
C ILE A 174 -22.66 5.03 5.72
N PRO A 175 -23.45 5.29 6.79
CA PRO A 175 -24.88 5.59 6.66
C PRO A 175 -25.20 6.84 5.82
N GLU A 176 -24.21 7.70 5.58
CA GLU A 176 -24.33 8.88 4.73
C GLU A 176 -24.44 8.51 3.24
N LEU A 177 -23.93 7.33 2.84
CA LEU A 177 -24.03 6.83 1.47
C LEU A 177 -25.41 6.25 1.20
N ASN A 178 -25.93 6.56 0.01
CA ASN A 178 -27.20 6.03 -0.49
C ASN A 178 -27.05 5.16 -1.73
N LYS A 179 -25.91 5.29 -2.43
CA LYS A 179 -25.70 4.63 -3.71
C LYS A 179 -24.21 4.42 -3.99
N ILE A 180 -23.92 3.29 -4.62
CA ILE A 180 -22.59 2.97 -5.16
C ILE A 180 -22.72 2.84 -6.69
N LEU A 181 -21.81 3.45 -7.43
CA LEU A 181 -21.69 3.33 -8.87
C LEU A 181 -20.35 2.70 -9.22
N ASP A 182 -20.39 1.75 -10.12
CA ASP A 182 -19.20 1.14 -10.69
C ASP A 182 -19.01 1.69 -12.11
N VAL A 183 -17.85 2.29 -12.36
CA VAL A 183 -17.46 2.85 -13.67
C VAL A 183 -16.37 2.02 -14.36
N THR A 184 -16.16 0.80 -13.91
CA THR A 184 -15.15 -0.09 -14.48
C THR A 184 -15.56 -0.56 -15.86
N ASP A 185 -14.62 -0.50 -16.81
CA ASP A 185 -14.77 -1.17 -18.09
C ASP A 185 -14.49 -2.66 -17.93
N HIS A 186 -15.55 -3.47 -17.79
CA HIS A 186 -15.47 -4.93 -17.64
C HIS A 186 -15.35 -5.69 -18.97
N SER A 187 -15.25 -5.02 -20.10
CA SER A 187 -15.08 -5.66 -21.41
C SER A 187 -13.68 -6.25 -21.59
N TYR A 188 -12.69 -5.70 -20.88
CA TYR A 188 -11.30 -6.14 -20.92
C TYR A 188 -11.04 -7.28 -19.90
N ARG A 189 -10.70 -8.48 -20.41
CA ARG A 189 -10.59 -9.73 -19.60
C ARG A 189 -9.19 -10.33 -19.54
N GLU A 190 -8.17 -9.64 -20.02
CA GLU A 190 -6.82 -10.22 -20.15
C GLU A 190 -6.25 -10.67 -18.80
N ASN A 191 -6.48 -9.89 -17.74
CA ASN A 191 -5.99 -10.16 -16.39
C ASN A 191 -7.10 -10.61 -15.42
N ALA A 192 -8.28 -10.98 -15.91
CA ALA A 192 -9.39 -11.40 -15.07
C ALA A 192 -9.06 -12.70 -14.32
N TYR A 193 -9.35 -12.74 -13.01
CA TYR A 193 -9.13 -13.92 -12.16
C TYR A 193 -10.02 -15.11 -12.60
N TYR A 194 -11.29 -14.85 -12.92
CA TYR A 194 -12.19 -15.81 -13.55
C TYR A 194 -12.60 -15.28 -14.95
N LYS A 195 -12.27 -16.05 -15.98
CA LYS A 195 -12.61 -15.74 -17.38
C LYS A 195 -13.99 -16.25 -17.79
#